data_e1b18864a57f875fbe0bc99e19ba7b82
#
_entry.id   e1b18864a57f875fbe0bc99e19ba7b82
#
_cell.length_a   1.000
_cell.length_b   1.000
_cell.length_c   1.000
_cell.angle_alpha   90.00
_cell.angle_beta   90.00
_cell.angle_gamma   90.00
#
_symmetry.space_group_name_H-M   'P 1'
#
loop_
_entity.id
_entity.type
_entity.pdbx_description
1 polymer ?
#
loop_
_entity_poly.entity_id
_entity_poly.type
_entity_poly.pdbx_seq_one_letter_code
_entity_poly.pdbx_strand_id
1 'polypeptide(L)'
;MIKDKWMPHTVSLICFHQDTPFLVLLRGVMLQSMNGRSVQRRGDVEENEATLYIPLSVRAENAAGEDLSFLPPLEYARCTEPEKHWTLQPEGESAGRCSFFVKGEIPEACSLAEARENYDFVYVVAGWKLHDYGSPALQHWEVASRVSSHYYQYGS
;
A
#
# COMPACT_ATOMS: atom_id res chain seq x y z
N MET A 1 -20.03 -11.89 -1.33
CA MET A 1 -20.32 -10.79 -0.70
C MET A 1 -20.16 -9.56 -1.43
N ILE A 2 -20.87 -8.62 -1.08
CA ILE A 2 -20.81 -7.35 -1.71
C ILE A 2 -19.44 -6.80 -1.70
N LYS A 3 -18.72 -7.00 -0.66
CA LYS A 3 -17.42 -6.54 -0.60
C LYS A 3 -16.53 -7.01 -1.67
N ASP A 4 -16.62 -8.25 -2.05
CA ASP A 4 -15.74 -8.78 -3.05
C ASP A 4 -15.99 -8.11 -4.39
N LYS A 5 -17.20 -7.67 -4.61
CA LYS A 5 -17.48 -7.05 -5.84
C LYS A 5 -16.90 -5.69 -5.89
N TRP A 6 -16.94 -4.95 -4.78
CA TRP A 6 -16.45 -3.60 -4.74
C TRP A 6 -14.94 -3.51 -4.51
N MET A 7 -14.34 -4.59 -4.07
CA MET A 7 -12.92 -4.59 -3.72
C MET A 7 -12.21 -5.68 -4.49
N PRO A 8 -12.08 -5.52 -5.78
CA PRO A 8 -11.55 -6.58 -6.65
C PRO A 8 -10.04 -6.70 -6.77
N HIS A 9 -9.30 -5.81 -6.16
CA HIS A 9 -7.87 -5.79 -6.44
C HIS A 9 -7.03 -6.51 -5.39
N THR A 10 -5.84 -6.86 -5.78
CA THR A 10 -4.83 -7.41 -4.88
C THR A 10 -3.61 -6.55 -5.04
N VAL A 11 -2.99 -6.18 -3.93
CA VAL A 11 -1.75 -5.43 -4.00
C VAL A 11 -0.72 -6.11 -3.11
N SER A 12 0.55 -5.91 -3.43
CA SER A 12 1.66 -6.41 -2.65
C SER A 12 2.24 -5.23 -1.90
N LEU A 13 2.09 -5.24 -0.59
CA LEU A 13 2.53 -4.14 0.26
C LEU A 13 3.88 -4.52 0.87
N ILE A 14 4.80 -3.59 0.91
CA ILE A 14 6.09 -3.83 1.54
C ILE A 14 6.16 -2.99 2.81
N CYS A 15 6.42 -3.64 3.93
CA CYS A 15 6.59 -2.98 5.21
C CYS A 15 8.03 -3.17 5.65
N PHE A 16 8.60 -2.19 6.31
CA PHE A 16 9.99 -2.29 6.74
C PHE A 16 10.11 -2.39 8.25
N HIS A 17 10.85 -3.39 8.71
CA HIS A 17 11.13 -3.53 10.13
C HIS A 17 12.64 -3.51 10.27
N GLN A 18 13.16 -2.42 10.84
CA GLN A 18 14.61 -2.26 10.98
C GLN A 18 15.32 -2.48 9.65
N ASP A 19 14.85 -1.80 8.63
CA ASP A 19 15.45 -1.85 7.30
C ASP A 19 15.24 -3.16 6.56
N THR A 20 14.56 -4.11 7.12
CA THR A 20 14.28 -5.36 6.43
C THR A 20 12.88 -5.29 5.81
N PRO A 21 12.75 -5.53 4.52
CA PRO A 21 11.43 -5.48 3.89
C PRO A 21 10.67 -6.78 4.09
N PHE A 22 9.37 -6.65 4.34
CA PHE A 22 8.49 -7.81 4.49
C PHE A 22 7.34 -7.66 3.49
N LEU A 23 7.04 -8.73 2.80
CA LEU A 23 5.97 -8.73 1.81
C LEU A 23 4.65 -9.08 2.44
N VAL A 24 3.64 -8.28 2.15
CA VAL A 24 2.29 -8.50 2.63
C VAL A 24 1.37 -8.51 1.43
N LEU A 25 0.60 -9.57 1.27
CA LEU A 25 -0.37 -9.60 0.17
C LEU A 25 -1.72 -9.21 0.73
N LEU A 26 -2.28 -8.15 0.18
CA LEU A 26 -3.59 -7.66 0.61
C LEU A 26 -4.60 -8.00 -0.48
N ARG A 27 -5.48 -8.92 -0.19
CA ARG A 27 -6.46 -9.36 -1.17
C ARG A 27 -7.82 -8.78 -0.83
N GLY A 28 -8.52 -8.32 -1.82
CA GLY A 28 -9.82 -7.73 -1.60
C GLY A 28 -9.73 -6.27 -1.22
N VAL A 29 -8.97 -5.51 -1.97
CA VAL A 29 -8.83 -4.08 -1.76
C VAL A 29 -9.28 -3.34 -3.02
N MET A 30 -9.40 -2.03 -2.94
CA MET A 30 -9.80 -1.22 -4.08
C MET A 30 -8.77 -0.14 -4.31
N LEU A 31 -8.13 -0.15 -5.45
CA LEU A 31 -7.16 0.87 -5.81
C LEU A 31 -7.77 1.80 -6.83
N GLN A 32 -7.86 3.07 -6.48
CA GLN A 32 -8.40 4.06 -7.38
C GLN A 32 -7.33 5.05 -7.76
N SER A 33 -6.97 5.09 -9.01
CA SER A 33 -5.95 5.99 -9.47
C SER A 33 -6.58 7.28 -9.93
N MET A 34 -6.01 8.37 -9.49
CA MET A 34 -6.52 9.67 -9.85
C MET A 34 -5.72 10.30 -10.97
N ASN A 35 -4.81 9.57 -11.54
CA ASN A 35 -3.97 10.16 -12.53
C ASN A 35 -4.80 10.49 -13.75
N GLY A 36 -4.28 11.23 -14.58
CA GLY A 36 -4.97 11.51 -15.76
C GLY A 36 -5.51 12.86 -15.78
N ARG A 37 -6.80 13.04 -15.67
CA ARG A 37 -7.37 14.24 -15.84
C ARG A 37 -6.82 15.41 -15.21
N SER A 38 -6.69 15.42 -13.99
CA SER A 38 -6.26 16.64 -13.39
C SER A 38 -4.85 16.96 -13.75
N VAL A 39 -4.11 16.00 -13.98
CA VAL A 39 -2.76 16.24 -14.29
C VAL A 39 -2.63 17.00 -15.55
N GLN A 40 -3.38 16.68 -16.51
CA GLN A 40 -3.24 17.27 -17.71
C GLN A 40 -3.49 18.67 -17.67
N ARG A 41 -4.39 19.12 -16.96
CA ARG A 41 -4.71 20.43 -16.96
C ARG A 41 -3.69 21.32 -16.45
N ARG A 42 -2.98 20.97 -15.52
CA ARG A 42 -2.06 21.86 -14.93
C ARG A 42 -0.69 21.70 -15.35
N GLY A 43 -0.37 20.64 -15.84
CA GLY A 43 0.98 20.43 -16.19
C GLY A 43 1.81 20.10 -15.01
N ASP A 44 1.24 20.21 -13.86
CA ASP A 44 2.03 19.96 -12.75
C ASP A 44 1.98 18.68 -12.38
N VAL A 45 1.90 18.01 -13.00
CA VAL A 45 1.89 16.85 -12.76
C VAL A 45 2.27 15.94 -11.96
N GLU A 46 3.00 16.10 -11.39
CA GLU A 46 3.54 15.25 -10.50
C GLU A 46 2.55 14.64 -9.69
N GLU A 47 1.44 15.03 -9.71
CA GLU A 47 0.50 14.53 -8.88
C GLU A 47 -0.19 13.34 -9.29
N ASN A 48 0.36 12.33 -9.71
CA ASN A 48 -0.27 11.06 -10.00
C ASN A 48 -0.54 10.36 -8.68
N GLU A 49 -1.65 10.66 -8.12
CA GLU A 49 -2.03 10.09 -6.84
C GLU A 49 -2.96 8.93 -6.99
N ALA A 50 -3.02 8.08 -6.02
CA ALA A 50 -3.95 6.99 -5.98
C ALA A 50 -4.42 6.81 -4.55
N THR A 51 -5.63 6.29 -4.39
CA THR A 51 -6.15 5.99 -3.07
C THR A 51 -6.39 4.50 -3.00
N LEU A 52 -5.91 3.88 -1.93
CA LEU A 52 -6.12 2.47 -1.72
C LEU A 52 -7.08 2.30 -0.56
N TYR A 53 -8.19 1.61 -0.79
CA TYR A 53 -9.17 1.35 0.25
C TYR A 53 -9.00 -0.09 0.69
N ILE A 54 -8.71 -0.30 1.98
CA ILE A 54 -8.47 -1.62 2.53
C ILE A 54 -9.56 -1.89 3.55
N PRO A 55 -10.47 -2.81 3.30
CA PRO A 55 -11.54 -3.08 4.27
C PRO A 55 -10.95 -3.72 5.52
N LEU A 56 -11.55 -3.48 6.68
CA LEU A 56 -11.02 -4.07 7.89
C LEU A 56 -11.04 -5.59 7.85
N SER A 57 -11.85 -6.16 6.99
CA SER A 57 -11.92 -7.60 6.85
C SER A 57 -10.97 -8.12 5.79
N VAL A 58 -10.00 -7.33 5.37
CA VAL A 58 -9.07 -7.71 4.35
C VAL A 58 -8.32 -8.98 4.73
N ARG A 59 -7.96 -9.76 3.73
CA ARG A 59 -7.13 -10.93 3.95
C ARG A 59 -5.70 -10.52 3.71
N ALA A 60 -4.98 -10.29 4.78
CA ALA A 60 -3.57 -9.92 4.71
C ALA A 60 -2.75 -11.15 5.00
N GLU A 61 -1.90 -11.54 4.08
CA GLU A 61 -1.12 -12.77 4.19
C GLU A 61 0.34 -12.54 3.85
N ASN A 62 1.20 -13.37 4.41
CA ASN A 62 2.60 -13.32 4.00
C ASN A 62 2.77 -14.22 2.78
N ALA A 63 3.97 -14.37 2.29
CA ALA A 63 4.21 -15.16 1.09
C ALA A 63 3.88 -16.64 1.30
N ALA A 64 3.86 -17.10 2.52
CA ALA A 64 3.51 -18.48 2.81
C ALA A 64 2.01 -18.69 3.00
N GLY A 65 1.24 -17.63 2.87
CA GLY A 65 -0.20 -17.75 3.01
C GLY A 65 -0.70 -17.65 4.44
N GLU A 66 0.16 -17.25 5.36
CA GLU A 66 -0.25 -17.14 6.75
C GLU A 66 -0.86 -15.77 7.02
N ASP A 67 -1.88 -15.74 7.84
CA ASP A 67 -2.58 -14.50 8.13
C ASP A 67 -1.75 -13.54 8.95
N LEU A 68 -1.85 -12.26 8.64
CA LEU A 68 -1.14 -11.22 9.34
C LEU A 68 -2.13 -10.25 9.97
N SER A 69 -1.77 -9.66 11.09
CA SER A 69 -2.64 -8.70 11.74
C SER A 69 -2.00 -7.32 11.74
N PHE A 70 -2.83 -6.29 11.67
CA PHE A 70 -2.35 -4.92 11.56
C PHE A 70 -1.84 -4.39 12.89
N LEU A 71 -0.73 -3.67 12.83
CA LEU A 71 -0.25 -2.89 13.96
C LEU A 71 0.05 -1.49 13.44
N PRO A 72 -0.26 -0.46 14.21
CA PRO A 72 0.14 0.90 13.81
C PRO A 72 1.66 0.97 13.70
N PRO A 73 2.19 1.93 12.94
CA PRO A 73 3.62 1.94 12.64
C PRO A 73 4.55 1.91 13.86
N LEU A 74 4.21 2.63 14.91
CA LEU A 74 5.09 2.65 16.06
C LEU A 74 5.09 1.31 16.78
N GLU A 75 3.95 0.69 16.91
CA GLU A 75 3.89 -0.62 17.53
C GLU A 75 4.57 -1.66 16.67
N TYR A 76 4.45 -1.52 15.36
CA TYR A 76 5.11 -2.44 14.45
C TYR A 76 6.62 -2.33 14.61
N ALA A 77 7.12 -1.12 14.73
CA ALA A 77 8.55 -0.91 14.86
C ALA A 77 9.10 -1.55 16.15
N ARG A 78 8.26 -1.66 17.17
CA ARG A 78 8.67 -2.24 18.42
C ARG A 78 8.38 -3.70 18.59
N CYS A 79 7.64 -4.29 17.67
CA CYS A 79 7.22 -5.67 17.84
C CYS A 79 8.40 -6.62 17.63
N THR A 80 8.31 -7.81 18.22
CA THR A 80 9.38 -8.77 18.12
C THR A 80 9.11 -9.81 17.05
N GLU A 81 7.91 -9.83 16.48
CA GLU A 81 7.58 -10.79 15.44
C GLU A 81 6.97 -10.10 14.24
N PRO A 82 7.74 -9.30 13.51
CA PRO A 82 7.20 -8.56 12.39
C PRO A 82 6.63 -9.46 11.29
N GLU A 83 7.05 -10.70 11.25
CA GLU A 83 6.55 -11.62 10.26
C GLU A 83 5.10 -12.02 10.50
N LYS A 84 4.53 -11.64 11.62
CA LYS A 84 3.14 -11.95 11.93
C LYS A 84 2.22 -10.75 11.81
N HIS A 85 2.75 -9.62 11.41
CA HIS A 85 2.00 -8.37 11.39
C HIS A 85 2.24 -7.58 10.11
N TRP A 86 1.41 -6.58 9.89
CA TRP A 86 1.63 -5.66 8.78
C TRP A 86 1.28 -4.25 9.26
N THR A 87 1.71 -3.26 8.52
CA THR A 87 1.50 -1.88 8.93
C THR A 87 1.47 -0.99 7.69
N LEU A 88 1.22 0.29 7.91
CA LEU A 88 1.22 1.28 6.85
C LEU A 88 2.13 2.42 7.32
N GLN A 89 3.33 2.46 6.80
CA GLN A 89 4.34 3.43 7.23
C GLN A 89 4.38 4.60 6.25
N PRO A 90 3.89 5.77 6.65
CA PRO A 90 3.85 6.88 5.69
C PRO A 90 5.23 7.49 5.48
N GLU A 91 5.42 8.10 4.32
CA GLU A 91 6.69 8.72 4.03
C GLU A 91 6.90 9.90 4.94
N GLY A 92 8.14 10.18 5.23
CA GLY A 92 8.49 11.31 6.06
C GLY A 92 8.38 11.10 7.53
N GLU A 93 7.81 9.99 7.95
CA GLU A 93 7.65 9.76 9.36
C GLU A 93 8.79 9.06 10.01
N SER A 94 9.51 8.30 9.39
CA SER A 94 10.57 7.62 10.02
C SER A 94 11.73 7.59 9.11
N ALA A 95 12.80 7.17 9.64
CA ALA A 95 14.04 7.25 9.04
C ALA A 95 14.16 6.73 7.66
N GLY A 96 13.47 7.27 6.82
CA GLY A 96 13.71 6.93 5.46
C GLY A 96 13.06 5.68 4.95
N ARG A 97 12.32 5.00 5.76
CA ARG A 97 11.66 3.80 5.31
C ARG A 97 10.17 4.00 5.36
N CYS A 98 9.53 4.00 4.23
CA CYS A 98 8.09 4.07 4.21
C CYS A 98 7.56 2.89 3.43
N SER A 99 6.32 2.52 3.70
CA SER A 99 5.69 1.43 3.00
C SER A 99 5.42 1.84 1.56
N PHE A 100 5.44 0.87 0.68
CA PHE A 100 5.01 1.09 -0.69
C PHE A 100 4.28 -0.16 -1.15
N PHE A 101 3.52 -0.06 -2.20
CA PHE A 101 2.83 -1.23 -2.69
C PHE A 101 2.88 -1.29 -4.21
N VAL A 102 2.75 -2.50 -4.72
CA VAL A 102 2.77 -2.76 -6.15
C VAL A 102 1.43 -3.40 -6.48
N LYS A 103 0.81 -2.99 -7.56
CA LYS A 103 -0.46 -3.56 -7.95
C LYS A 103 -0.21 -5.00 -8.40
N GLY A 104 -1.00 -5.94 -7.87
CA GLY A 104 -0.83 -7.35 -8.21
C GLY A 104 0.01 -8.07 -7.17
N GLU A 105 0.39 -9.29 -7.48
CA GLU A 105 1.20 -10.09 -6.56
C GLU A 105 2.62 -10.16 -7.06
N ILE A 106 3.56 -9.92 -6.18
CA ILE A 106 4.96 -10.08 -6.52
C ILE A 106 5.52 -11.23 -5.70
N PRO A 107 6.58 -11.88 -6.15
CA PRO A 107 7.07 -13.10 -5.50
C PRO A 107 7.80 -12.90 -4.19
N GLU A 108 8.41 -11.77 -3.98
CA GLU A 108 9.18 -11.58 -2.76
C GLU A 108 9.36 -10.12 -2.43
N ALA A 109 9.72 -9.86 -1.19
CA ALA A 109 9.93 -8.49 -0.75
C ALA A 109 11.14 -7.89 -1.45
N CYS A 110 11.13 -6.59 -1.62
CA CYS A 110 12.23 -5.92 -2.30
C CYS A 110 12.29 -4.47 -1.83
N SER A 111 13.33 -3.77 -2.23
CA SER A 111 13.46 -2.36 -1.91
C SER A 111 12.63 -1.54 -2.89
N LEU A 112 12.41 -0.29 -2.58
CA LEU A 112 11.68 0.59 -3.48
C LEU A 112 12.41 0.72 -4.81
N ALA A 113 13.72 0.84 -4.78
CA ALA A 113 14.49 0.98 -6.01
C ALA A 113 14.32 -0.25 -6.89
N GLU A 114 14.34 -1.43 -6.30
CA GLU A 114 14.15 -2.64 -7.07
C GLU A 114 12.74 -2.73 -7.62
N ALA A 115 11.76 -2.32 -6.86
CA ALA A 115 10.39 -2.36 -7.33
C ALA A 115 10.21 -1.42 -8.51
N ARG A 116 10.81 -0.25 -8.44
CA ARG A 116 10.68 0.71 -9.53
C ARG A 116 11.33 0.21 -10.82
N GLU A 117 12.30 -0.65 -10.70
CA GLU A 117 12.91 -1.17 -11.90
C GLU A 117 12.17 -2.35 -12.47
N ASN A 118 11.44 -3.07 -11.66
CA ASN A 118 10.80 -4.29 -12.11
C ASN A 118 9.30 -4.22 -12.33
N TYR A 119 8.64 -3.21 -11.81
CA TYR A 119 7.18 -3.13 -11.89
C TYR A 119 6.71 -1.77 -12.35
N ASP A 120 5.65 -1.75 -13.13
CA ASP A 120 5.12 -0.50 -13.67
C ASP A 120 4.23 0.28 -12.72
N PHE A 121 3.56 -0.38 -11.81
CA PHE A 121 2.61 0.33 -10.96
C PHE A 121 3.05 0.24 -9.50
N VAL A 122 3.92 1.14 -9.10
CA VAL A 122 4.47 1.21 -7.76
C VAL A 122 4.01 2.49 -7.09
N TYR A 123 3.49 2.38 -5.88
CA TYR A 123 2.90 3.51 -5.18
C TYR A 123 3.49 3.62 -3.77
N VAL A 124 3.90 4.82 -3.40
CA VAL A 124 4.46 5.06 -2.07
C VAL A 124 3.37 5.58 -1.15
N VAL A 125 3.28 5.05 0.05
CA VAL A 125 2.26 5.45 1.01
C VAL A 125 2.58 6.85 1.52
N ALA A 126 1.68 7.80 1.29
CA ALA A 126 1.88 9.16 1.74
C ALA A 126 1.19 9.40 3.09
N GLY A 127 0.11 8.71 3.35
CA GLY A 127 -0.59 8.83 4.62
C GLY A 127 -1.76 7.90 4.65
N TRP A 128 -2.42 7.77 5.78
CA TRP A 128 -3.58 6.91 5.85
C TRP A 128 -4.50 7.32 6.99
N LYS A 129 -5.75 6.92 6.89
CA LYS A 129 -6.73 7.18 7.91
C LYS A 129 -7.47 5.89 8.16
N LEU A 130 -7.86 5.67 9.40
CA LEU A 130 -8.65 4.50 9.73
C LEU A 130 -10.08 4.95 9.97
N HIS A 131 -11.00 4.40 9.21
CA HIS A 131 -12.42 4.69 9.36
C HIS A 131 -13.04 3.48 10.04
N ASP A 132 -13.05 3.51 11.36
CA ASP A 132 -13.53 2.35 12.13
C ASP A 132 -14.85 2.60 12.82
N TYR A 133 -15.69 3.43 12.22
CA TYR A 133 -16.99 3.71 12.78
C TYR A 133 -18.05 3.33 11.76
N GLY A 134 -19.27 3.27 12.22
CA GLY A 134 -20.38 2.91 11.36
C GLY A 134 -20.51 1.41 11.21
N SER A 135 -21.18 0.98 10.17
CA SER A 135 -21.40 -0.42 9.93
C SER A 135 -20.09 -1.16 9.69
N PRO A 136 -19.91 -2.33 10.27
CA PRO A 136 -18.65 -3.06 10.06
C PRO A 136 -18.29 -3.28 8.60
N ALA A 137 -19.28 -3.43 7.76
CA ALA A 137 -18.99 -3.67 6.35
C ALA A 137 -18.38 -2.45 5.66
N LEU A 138 -18.52 -1.27 6.29
CA LEU A 138 -17.99 -0.07 5.67
C LEU A 138 -16.70 0.42 6.32
N GLN A 139 -16.24 -0.26 7.33
CA GLN A 139 -15.01 0.17 8.00
C GLN A 139 -13.80 -0.21 7.17
N HIS A 140 -12.86 0.70 7.08
CA HIS A 140 -11.70 0.50 6.21
C HIS A 140 -10.56 1.45 6.54
N TRP A 141 -9.40 1.16 5.98
CA TRP A 141 -8.29 2.10 5.96
C TRP A 141 -8.34 2.80 4.61
N GLU A 142 -8.13 4.09 4.62
CA GLU A 142 -8.04 4.86 3.39
C GLU A 142 -6.59 5.32 3.27
N VAL A 143 -5.89 4.85 2.27
CA VAL A 143 -4.46 5.10 2.12
C VAL A 143 -4.21 6.04 0.95
N ALA A 144 -3.61 7.17 1.24
CA ALA A 144 -3.23 8.11 0.18
C ALA A 144 -1.85 7.73 -0.31
N SER A 145 -1.65 7.67 -1.60
CA SER A 145 -0.38 7.25 -2.15
C SER A 145 -0.02 8.05 -3.39
N ARG A 146 1.25 7.97 -3.78
CA ARG A 146 1.73 8.63 -4.99
C ARG A 146 2.45 7.63 -5.86
N VAL A 147 2.27 7.77 -7.16
CA VAL A 147 2.91 6.90 -8.10
C VAL A 147 4.41 7.13 -8.05
N SER A 148 5.18 6.07 -8.03
CA SER A 148 6.62 6.16 -7.93
C SER A 148 7.34 5.35 -8.99
N SER A 149 6.65 4.87 -10.02
CA SER A 149 7.29 4.04 -11.02
C SER A 149 7.99 4.87 -12.07
N HIS A 150 8.95 4.28 -12.71
CA HIS A 150 9.71 4.96 -13.75
C HIS A 150 8.84 5.37 -14.91
N TYR A 151 7.83 4.59 -15.20
CA TYR A 151 6.95 4.89 -16.30
C TYR A 151 6.44 6.31 -16.23
N TYR A 152 6.03 6.77 -15.06
CA TYR A 152 5.50 8.09 -14.95
C TYR A 152 6.57 9.17 -14.97
N GLN A 153 7.77 8.80 -14.63
CA GLN A 153 8.83 9.77 -14.66
C GLN A 153 9.19 10.12 -16.08
N TYR A 154 9.12 9.16 -16.98
CA TYR A 154 9.45 9.43 -18.34
C TYR A 154 8.26 9.94 -19.10
N GLY A 155 7.09 9.67 -18.66
CA GLY A 155 5.92 10.09 -19.36
C GLY A 155 5.63 11.57 -19.29
N SER A 156 6.33 12.29 -18.53
CA SER A 156 6.00 13.69 -18.38
C SER A 156 6.72 14.59 -19.38
#